data_3d86623385243cf0568889949091be96
#
_entry.id   3d86623385243cf0568889949091be96
#
_cell.length_a   1.000
_cell.length_b   1.000
_cell.length_c   1.000
_cell.angle_alpha   90.00
_cell.angle_beta   90.00
_cell.angle_gamma   90.00
#
_symmetry.space_group_name_H-M   'P 1'
#
loop_
_entity.id
_entity.type
_entity.pdbx_description
1 polymer ?
#
loop_
_entity_poly.entity_id
_entity_poly.type
_entity_poly.pdbx_seq_one_letter_code
_entity_poly.pdbx_strand_id
1 'polypeptide(L)'
;EARLTNPENKKLLEEGHALVCLNPEIGHILMGTEDVPYCLARVMREGRLAHTHWNSQPLGNYDQDLNVGVISPEITEAALFVLKMYGYTGYFGIDINPERQPVDVALKICMDALRAAADRINSLDYEKVVWAMMHPDKARGWLEAYLIRMRALHPEKLPPLWELPMD
;
A
#
# COMPACT_ATOMS: atom_id res chain seq x y z
N GLU A 1 -2.56 26.76 12.25
CA GLU A 1 -3.75 27.23 11.50
C GLU A 1 -3.27 27.97 10.27
N ALA A 2 -3.42 27.39 9.07
CA ALA A 2 -3.23 28.12 7.84
C ALA A 2 -4.21 29.30 7.85
N ARG A 3 -3.71 30.50 7.98
CA ARG A 3 -4.53 31.70 7.94
C ARG A 3 -5.04 31.85 6.53
N LEU A 4 -6.29 31.45 6.34
CA LEU A 4 -6.94 31.47 5.06
C LEU A 4 -7.41 32.89 4.79
N THR A 5 -6.54 33.66 4.19
CA THR A 5 -6.87 34.99 3.67
C THR A 5 -7.55 34.90 2.31
N ASN A 6 -7.43 33.78 1.61
CA ASN A 6 -8.04 33.51 0.32
C ASN A 6 -9.49 33.03 0.49
N PRO A 7 -10.51 33.74 -0.04
CA PRO A 7 -11.91 33.34 0.05
C PRO A 7 -12.22 31.98 -0.58
N GLU A 8 -11.51 31.58 -1.65
CA GLU A 8 -11.69 30.27 -2.28
C GLU A 8 -11.24 29.12 -1.35
N ASN A 9 -10.10 29.29 -0.67
CA ASN A 9 -9.64 28.30 0.31
C ASN A 9 -10.61 28.17 1.49
N LYS A 10 -11.19 29.29 1.94
CA LYS A 10 -12.21 29.26 2.99
C LYS A 10 -13.44 28.46 2.54
N LYS A 11 -13.91 28.70 1.33
CA LYS A 11 -15.02 27.96 0.74
C LYS A 11 -14.73 26.45 0.65
N LEU A 12 -13.53 26.06 0.18
CA LEU A 12 -13.12 24.67 0.10
C LEU A 12 -13.14 23.99 1.48
N LEU A 13 -12.70 24.68 2.53
CA LEU A 13 -12.78 24.14 3.90
C LEU A 13 -14.22 24.00 4.39
N GLU A 14 -15.08 24.95 4.08
CA GLU A 14 -16.51 24.91 4.42
C GLU A 14 -17.21 23.75 3.70
N GLU A 15 -16.74 23.39 2.51
CA GLU A 15 -17.17 22.22 1.73
C GLU A 15 -16.55 20.89 2.23
N GLY A 16 -15.69 20.92 3.24
CA GLY A 16 -15.06 19.73 3.83
C GLY A 16 -13.78 19.29 3.16
N HIS A 17 -13.20 20.07 2.24
CA HIS A 17 -11.93 19.74 1.60
C HIS A 17 -10.74 20.04 2.53
N ALA A 18 -9.70 19.19 2.46
CA ALA A 18 -8.43 19.43 3.13
C ALA A 18 -7.52 20.30 2.25
N LEU A 19 -7.00 21.38 2.80
CA LEU A 19 -6.08 22.27 2.06
C LEU A 19 -4.60 21.88 2.20
N VAL A 20 -4.25 21.19 3.28
CA VAL A 20 -2.90 20.64 3.50
C VAL A 20 -3.02 19.15 3.61
N CYS A 21 -2.37 18.45 2.70
CA CYS A 21 -2.38 17.01 2.61
C CYS A 21 -0.96 16.47 2.64
N LEU A 22 -0.85 15.17 2.82
CA LEU A 22 0.40 14.44 2.83
C LEU A 22 0.60 13.68 1.52
N ASN A 23 1.85 13.54 1.14
CA ASN A 23 2.35 12.67 0.10
C ASN A 23 3.33 11.69 0.74
N PRO A 24 2.84 10.64 1.44
CA PRO A 24 3.73 9.67 2.07
C PRO A 24 4.51 8.89 1.02
N GLU A 25 5.78 8.71 1.33
CA GLU A 25 6.70 7.92 0.54
C GLU A 25 7.08 6.64 1.29
N ILE A 26 7.05 5.51 0.58
CA ILE A 26 7.30 4.20 1.17
C ILE A 26 8.69 4.15 1.84
N GLY A 27 9.72 4.66 1.15
CA GLY A 27 11.08 4.69 1.67
C GLY A 27 11.21 5.50 2.95
N HIS A 28 10.61 6.69 3.00
CA HIS A 28 10.68 7.56 4.17
C HIS A 28 9.97 6.97 5.39
N ILE A 29 8.85 6.27 5.20
CA ILE A 29 8.19 5.55 6.28
C ILE A 29 9.10 4.45 6.84
N LEU A 30 9.76 3.68 5.95
CA LEU A 30 10.70 2.63 6.35
C LEU A 30 11.95 3.18 7.05
N MET A 31 12.45 4.35 6.61
CA MET A 31 13.54 5.05 7.30
C MET A 31 13.16 5.45 8.73
N GLY A 32 11.90 5.83 8.94
CA GLY A 32 11.33 6.11 10.25
C GLY A 32 11.12 4.84 11.11
N THR A 33 11.44 3.66 10.58
CA THR A 33 11.15 2.35 11.23
C THR A 33 9.66 2.16 11.55
N GLU A 34 8.79 2.75 10.73
CA GLU A 34 7.35 2.70 10.89
C GLU A 34 6.72 1.66 9.96
N ASP A 35 5.53 1.19 10.35
CA ASP A 35 4.73 0.26 9.55
C ASP A 35 4.03 0.99 8.40
N VAL A 36 4.36 0.63 7.16
CA VAL A 36 3.85 1.32 5.96
C VAL A 36 2.33 1.25 5.85
N PRO A 37 1.68 0.08 5.93
CA PRO A 37 0.22 -0.01 5.89
C PRO A 37 -0.46 0.83 6.97
N TYR A 38 0.06 0.82 8.18
CA TYR A 38 -0.49 1.60 9.29
C TYR A 38 -0.38 3.11 9.03
N CYS A 39 0.76 3.59 8.57
CA CYS A 39 0.95 5.00 8.26
C CYS A 39 -0.01 5.48 7.16
N LEU A 40 -0.15 4.71 6.08
CA LEU A 40 -1.10 5.01 5.02
C LEU A 40 -2.54 5.02 5.54
N ALA A 41 -2.94 4.01 6.31
CA ALA A 41 -4.26 3.96 6.93
C ALA A 41 -4.56 5.18 7.80
N ARG A 42 -3.58 5.62 8.61
CA ARG A 42 -3.69 6.82 9.44
C ARG A 42 -3.94 8.06 8.61
N VAL A 43 -3.15 8.28 7.56
CA VAL A 43 -3.27 9.45 6.68
C VAL A 43 -4.62 9.44 5.95
N MET A 44 -5.06 8.29 5.45
CA MET A 44 -6.36 8.16 4.79
C MET A 44 -7.54 8.36 5.74
N ARG A 45 -7.47 7.82 6.95
CA ARG A 45 -8.50 8.01 7.98
C ARG A 45 -8.75 9.49 8.29
N GLU A 46 -7.69 10.29 8.28
CA GLU A 46 -7.77 11.74 8.51
C GLU A 46 -8.16 12.54 7.25
N GLY A 47 -8.41 11.87 6.12
CA GLY A 47 -8.73 12.53 4.84
C GLY A 47 -7.59 13.40 4.31
N ARG A 48 -6.35 13.04 4.58
CA ARG A 48 -5.17 13.86 4.27
C ARG A 48 -4.25 13.25 3.21
N LEU A 49 -4.61 12.14 2.60
CA LEU A 49 -3.82 11.53 1.53
C LEU A 49 -4.10 12.21 0.20
N ALA A 50 -3.14 12.95 -0.34
CA ALA A 50 -3.28 13.59 -1.65
C ALA A 50 -2.58 12.82 -2.77
N HIS A 51 -1.46 12.21 -2.45
CA HIS A 51 -0.58 11.52 -3.40
C HIS A 51 0.20 10.45 -2.68
N THR A 52 0.90 9.57 -3.41
CA THR A 52 1.80 8.56 -2.85
C THR A 52 3.07 8.48 -3.67
N HIS A 53 4.23 8.36 -3.01
CA HIS A 53 5.50 8.09 -3.63
C HIS A 53 5.94 6.65 -3.40
N TRP A 54 6.36 6.00 -4.47
CA TRP A 54 6.66 4.57 -4.49
C TRP A 54 8.11 4.32 -4.86
N ASN A 55 8.78 3.61 -3.99
CA ASN A 55 10.14 3.10 -4.11
C ASN A 55 10.30 1.86 -3.22
N SER A 56 11.52 1.41 -3.01
CA SER A 56 11.89 0.41 -2.02
C SER A 56 13.05 0.93 -1.19
N GLN A 57 13.07 0.54 0.08
CA GLN A 57 14.09 0.96 1.03
C GLN A 57 14.44 -0.19 1.96
N PRO A 58 15.72 -0.57 2.08
CA PRO A 58 16.14 -1.48 3.13
C PRO A 58 15.96 -0.85 4.50
N LEU A 59 15.47 -1.63 5.45
CA LEU A 59 15.32 -1.15 6.82
C LEU A 59 16.67 -0.73 7.39
N GLY A 60 16.71 0.42 8.03
CA GLY A 60 17.93 0.97 8.65
C GLY A 60 18.90 1.66 7.70
N ASN A 61 18.61 1.71 6.42
CA ASN A 61 19.38 2.49 5.45
C ASN A 61 18.80 3.89 5.28
N TYR A 62 19.61 4.79 4.75
CA TYR A 62 19.21 6.16 4.48
C TYR A 62 18.89 6.33 2.99
N ASP A 63 17.72 6.76 2.68
CA ASP A 63 17.18 7.33 1.44
C ASP A 63 17.81 6.82 0.13
N GLN A 64 17.65 5.54 -0.13
CA GLN A 64 18.25 4.92 -1.31
C GLN A 64 17.36 4.95 -2.56
N ASP A 65 16.06 5.15 -2.39
CA ASP A 65 15.08 5.24 -3.47
C ASP A 65 15.22 4.13 -4.52
N LEU A 66 15.31 2.89 -4.06
CA LEU A 66 15.44 1.74 -4.95
C LEU A 66 14.15 1.49 -5.73
N ASN A 67 14.26 0.77 -6.84
CA ASN A 67 13.11 0.40 -7.64
C ASN A 67 12.03 -0.29 -6.79
N VAL A 68 10.76 0.01 -7.09
CA VAL A 68 9.61 -0.55 -6.39
C VAL A 68 9.65 -2.08 -6.37
N GLY A 69 9.41 -2.67 -5.21
CA GLY A 69 9.26 -4.11 -5.04
C GLY A 69 10.54 -4.93 -5.09
N VAL A 70 11.73 -4.31 -5.23
CA VAL A 70 13.00 -5.06 -5.23
C VAL A 70 13.45 -5.44 -3.82
N ILE A 71 13.02 -4.67 -2.84
CA ILE A 71 13.18 -4.99 -1.41
C ILE A 71 11.79 -5.16 -0.84
N SER A 72 11.53 -6.31 -0.21
CA SER A 72 10.27 -6.59 0.48
C SER A 72 9.02 -6.32 -0.37
N PRO A 73 8.79 -7.04 -1.48
CA PRO A 73 7.62 -6.85 -2.33
C PRO A 73 6.30 -7.00 -1.57
N GLU A 74 6.29 -7.71 -0.45
CA GLU A 74 5.15 -7.85 0.46
C GLU A 74 4.72 -6.52 1.08
N ILE A 75 5.63 -5.58 1.30
CA ILE A 75 5.29 -4.23 1.78
C ILE A 75 4.52 -3.47 0.71
N THR A 76 4.94 -3.58 -0.55
CA THR A 76 4.22 -3.00 -1.70
C THR A 76 2.79 -3.55 -1.79
N GLU A 77 2.63 -4.86 -1.67
CA GLU A 77 1.32 -5.51 -1.65
C GLU A 77 0.45 -5.05 -0.48
N ALA A 78 1.01 -5.00 0.73
CA ALA A 78 0.29 -4.56 1.92
C ALA A 78 -0.15 -3.09 1.83
N ALA A 79 0.71 -2.22 1.32
CA ALA A 79 0.39 -0.82 1.07
C ALA A 79 -0.75 -0.67 0.06
N LEU A 80 -0.69 -1.38 -1.08
CA LEU A 80 -1.77 -1.40 -2.08
C LEU A 80 -3.08 -1.94 -1.53
N PHE A 81 -3.01 -2.98 -0.67
CA PHE A 81 -4.21 -3.54 -0.04
C PHE A 81 -4.91 -2.52 0.85
N VAL A 82 -4.16 -1.78 1.67
CA VAL A 82 -4.72 -0.70 2.51
C VAL A 82 -5.32 0.42 1.67
N LEU A 83 -4.64 0.86 0.61
CA LEU A 83 -5.18 1.85 -0.30
C LEU A 83 -6.50 1.39 -0.94
N LYS A 84 -6.58 0.10 -1.32
CA LYS A 84 -7.81 -0.50 -1.84
C LYS A 84 -8.92 -0.53 -0.78
N MET A 85 -8.62 -0.90 0.47
CA MET A 85 -9.59 -0.88 1.57
C MET A 85 -10.25 0.48 1.78
N TYR A 86 -9.48 1.55 1.61
CA TYR A 86 -9.96 2.93 1.75
C TYR A 86 -10.50 3.55 0.46
N GLY A 87 -10.49 2.81 -0.66
CA GLY A 87 -10.98 3.30 -1.94
C GLY A 87 -10.13 4.43 -2.53
N TYR A 88 -8.82 4.38 -2.37
CA TYR A 88 -7.92 5.38 -2.93
C TYR A 88 -7.97 5.38 -4.46
N THR A 89 -8.19 6.55 -5.04
CA THR A 89 -8.29 6.77 -6.50
C THR A 89 -7.25 7.76 -7.03
N GLY A 90 -6.29 8.14 -6.20
CA GLY A 90 -5.24 9.08 -6.57
C GLY A 90 -4.11 8.47 -7.39
N TYR A 91 -3.06 9.23 -7.57
CA TYR A 91 -1.90 8.83 -8.37
C TYR A 91 -0.88 8.04 -7.55
N PHE A 92 -0.13 7.21 -8.27
CA PHE A 92 1.03 6.47 -7.77
C PHE A 92 2.29 7.08 -8.40
N GLY A 93 2.91 8.00 -7.70
CA GLY A 93 4.16 8.64 -8.12
C GLY A 93 5.34 7.70 -7.90
N ILE A 94 6.16 7.50 -8.92
CA ILE A 94 7.40 6.75 -8.78
C ILE A 94 8.50 7.76 -8.43
N ASP A 95 9.11 7.58 -7.27
CA ASP A 95 10.22 8.41 -6.78
C ASP A 95 11.42 7.51 -6.50
N ILE A 96 12.33 7.43 -7.46
CA ILE A 96 13.45 6.51 -7.43
C ILE A 96 14.76 7.18 -7.85
N ASN A 97 15.85 6.66 -7.32
CA ASN A 97 17.19 6.91 -7.82
C ASN A 97 17.64 5.71 -8.69
N PRO A 98 17.60 5.82 -10.00
CA PRO A 98 17.92 4.69 -10.89
C PRO A 98 19.41 4.31 -10.87
N GLU A 99 20.28 5.12 -10.26
CA GLU A 99 21.72 4.93 -10.18
C GLU A 99 22.38 4.65 -11.56
N ARG A 100 22.73 3.38 -11.81
CA ARG A 100 23.39 2.95 -13.07
C ARG A 100 22.45 2.38 -14.10
N GLN A 101 21.14 2.36 -13.83
CA GLN A 101 20.14 1.88 -14.79
C GLN A 101 19.71 3.03 -15.70
N PRO A 102 19.39 2.78 -16.98
CA PRO A 102 18.66 3.74 -17.79
C PRO A 102 17.31 4.10 -17.12
N VAL A 103 16.98 5.38 -17.09
CA VAL A 103 15.80 5.89 -16.38
C VAL A 103 14.49 5.25 -16.87
N ASP A 104 14.35 5.11 -18.16
CA ASP A 104 13.19 4.48 -18.80
C ASP A 104 13.04 3.01 -18.40
N VAL A 105 14.14 2.28 -18.27
CA VAL A 105 14.16 0.89 -17.81
C VAL A 105 13.75 0.82 -16.34
N ALA A 106 14.33 1.66 -15.48
CA ALA A 106 14.02 1.70 -14.06
C ALA A 106 12.53 2.03 -13.82
N LEU A 107 12.00 3.04 -14.51
CA LEU A 107 10.57 3.39 -14.42
C LEU A 107 9.67 2.25 -14.90
N LYS A 108 10.04 1.57 -16.00
CA LYS A 108 9.29 0.43 -16.49
C LYS A 108 9.26 -0.71 -15.45
N ILE A 109 10.39 -1.03 -14.84
CA ILE A 109 10.48 -2.04 -13.77
C ILE A 109 9.53 -1.68 -12.62
N CYS A 110 9.54 -0.43 -12.17
CA CYS A 110 8.65 0.03 -11.10
C CYS A 110 7.17 -0.08 -11.47
N MET A 111 6.80 0.32 -12.67
CA MET A 111 5.42 0.18 -13.14
C MET A 111 4.99 -1.29 -13.26
N ASP A 112 5.86 -2.16 -13.74
CA ASP A 112 5.59 -3.59 -13.85
C ASP A 112 5.46 -4.23 -12.46
N ALA A 113 6.29 -3.82 -11.49
CA ALA A 113 6.19 -4.27 -10.09
C ALA A 113 4.87 -3.85 -9.44
N LEU A 114 4.46 -2.59 -9.62
CA LEU A 114 3.17 -2.10 -9.11
C LEU A 114 1.98 -2.83 -9.74
N ARG A 115 2.01 -3.08 -11.05
CA ARG A 115 0.97 -3.84 -11.75
C ARG A 115 0.89 -5.27 -11.25
N ALA A 116 2.03 -5.95 -11.13
CA ALA A 116 2.08 -7.33 -10.62
C ALA A 116 1.54 -7.42 -9.19
N ALA A 117 1.89 -6.47 -8.33
CA ALA A 117 1.37 -6.39 -6.96
C ALA A 117 -0.14 -6.09 -6.94
N ALA A 118 -0.61 -5.16 -7.79
CA ALA A 118 -2.04 -4.86 -7.92
C ALA A 118 -2.84 -6.06 -8.43
N ASP A 119 -2.33 -6.79 -9.43
CA ASP A 119 -2.96 -8.01 -9.95
C ASP A 119 -3.08 -9.07 -8.86
N ARG A 120 -2.04 -9.26 -8.05
CA ARG A 120 -2.08 -10.17 -6.90
C ARG A 120 -3.11 -9.75 -5.87
N ILE A 121 -3.14 -8.47 -5.49
CA ILE A 121 -4.14 -7.95 -4.55
C ILE A 121 -5.57 -8.07 -5.10
N ASN A 122 -5.75 -7.86 -6.39
CA ASN A 122 -7.05 -7.98 -7.05
C ASN A 122 -7.51 -9.44 -7.22
N SER A 123 -6.59 -10.39 -7.20
CA SER A 123 -6.92 -11.83 -7.23
C SER A 123 -7.37 -12.39 -5.86
N LEU A 124 -7.18 -11.63 -4.78
CA LEU A 124 -7.63 -12.04 -3.46
C LEU A 124 -9.16 -11.98 -3.35
N ASP A 125 -9.73 -12.94 -2.61
CA ASP A 125 -11.11 -12.87 -2.15
C ASP A 125 -11.19 -11.80 -1.04
N TYR A 126 -11.47 -10.57 -1.45
CA TYR A 126 -11.39 -9.39 -0.60
C TYR A 126 -12.30 -9.51 0.63
N GLU A 127 -13.53 -9.97 0.44
CA GLU A 127 -14.51 -10.08 1.53
C GLU A 127 -14.03 -11.06 2.60
N LYS A 128 -13.55 -12.23 2.19
CA LYS A 128 -13.02 -13.22 3.12
C LYS A 128 -11.76 -12.76 3.82
N VAL A 129 -10.85 -12.09 3.09
CA VAL A 129 -9.61 -11.57 3.71
C VAL A 129 -9.95 -10.52 4.76
N VAL A 130 -10.80 -9.55 4.44
CA VAL A 130 -11.20 -8.50 5.39
C VAL A 130 -11.94 -9.11 6.57
N TRP A 131 -12.88 -10.03 6.34
CA TRP A 131 -13.58 -10.70 7.41
C TRP A 131 -12.62 -11.44 8.35
N ALA A 132 -11.66 -12.19 7.79
CA ALA A 132 -10.67 -12.93 8.58
C ALA A 132 -9.75 -12.02 9.38
N MET A 133 -9.38 -10.85 8.83
CA MET A 133 -8.59 -9.85 9.55
C MET A 133 -9.36 -9.26 10.76
N MET A 134 -10.68 -9.10 10.62
CA MET A 134 -11.54 -8.56 11.69
C MET A 134 -11.91 -9.60 12.75
N HIS A 135 -11.71 -10.89 12.48
CA HIS A 135 -12.03 -12.00 13.36
C HIS A 135 -10.82 -12.93 13.59
N PRO A 136 -9.71 -12.40 14.14
CA PRO A 136 -8.47 -13.18 14.27
C PRO A 136 -8.61 -14.40 15.20
N ASP A 137 -9.53 -14.34 16.17
CA ASP A 137 -9.87 -15.45 17.06
C ASP A 137 -10.47 -16.67 16.32
N LYS A 138 -11.17 -16.42 15.20
CA LYS A 138 -11.84 -17.47 14.40
C LYS A 138 -11.08 -17.85 13.12
N ALA A 139 -10.37 -16.91 12.53
CA ALA A 139 -9.91 -17.05 11.15
C ALA A 139 -8.43 -16.77 10.89
N ARG A 140 -7.62 -16.48 11.91
CA ARG A 140 -6.19 -16.18 11.72
C ARG A 140 -5.46 -17.30 10.95
N GLY A 141 -5.64 -18.54 11.36
CA GLY A 141 -4.99 -19.69 10.71
C GLY A 141 -5.45 -19.85 9.25
N TRP A 142 -6.72 -19.62 8.98
CA TRP A 142 -7.25 -19.61 7.62
C TRP A 142 -6.59 -18.52 6.77
N LEU A 143 -6.51 -17.29 7.29
CA LEU A 143 -5.92 -16.15 6.59
C LEU A 143 -4.45 -16.42 6.24
N GLU A 144 -3.67 -16.91 7.21
CA GLU A 144 -2.27 -17.27 6.99
C GLU A 144 -2.12 -18.35 5.90
N ALA A 145 -2.91 -19.42 5.98
CA ALA A 145 -2.91 -20.50 4.98
C ALA A 145 -3.35 -20.00 3.59
N TYR A 146 -4.36 -19.15 3.54
CA TYR A 146 -4.85 -18.54 2.30
C TYR A 146 -3.77 -17.66 1.64
N LEU A 147 -3.12 -16.76 2.39
CA LEU A 147 -2.08 -15.90 1.85
C LEU A 147 -0.84 -16.68 1.38
N ILE A 148 -0.46 -17.74 2.10
CA ILE A 148 0.61 -18.66 1.67
C ILE A 148 0.23 -19.33 0.36
N ARG A 149 -1.01 -19.83 0.26
CA ARG A 149 -1.50 -20.49 -0.93
C ARG A 149 -1.55 -19.56 -2.15
N MET A 150 -1.96 -18.32 -1.97
CA MET A 150 -2.01 -17.32 -3.04
C MET A 150 -0.62 -16.92 -3.57
N ARG A 151 0.42 -17.15 -2.79
CA ARG A 151 1.83 -16.92 -3.19
C ARG A 151 2.53 -18.16 -3.72
N ALA A 152 1.94 -19.34 -3.55
CA ALA A 152 2.55 -20.59 -3.96
C ALA A 152 2.59 -20.72 -5.48
N LEU A 153 3.74 -21.14 -6.02
CA LEU A 153 3.89 -21.44 -7.45
C LEU A 153 3.01 -22.64 -7.87
N HIS A 154 2.78 -23.57 -6.94
CA HIS A 154 1.99 -24.78 -7.13
C HIS A 154 0.94 -24.92 -6.01
N PRO A 155 -0.11 -24.06 -6.00
CA PRO A 155 -1.11 -24.07 -4.94
C PRO A 155 -1.93 -25.38 -4.88
N GLU A 156 -2.01 -26.12 -5.98
CA GLU A 156 -2.66 -27.43 -6.04
C GLU A 156 -1.96 -28.51 -5.22
N LYS A 157 -0.67 -28.32 -4.87
CA LYS A 157 0.09 -29.23 -4.01
C LYS A 157 -0.11 -28.99 -2.52
N LEU A 158 -0.75 -27.86 -2.17
CA LEU A 158 -1.04 -27.54 -0.78
C LEU A 158 -2.39 -28.18 -0.36
N PRO A 159 -2.54 -28.50 0.93
CA PRO A 159 -3.83 -28.96 1.44
C PRO A 159 -4.96 -27.98 1.11
N PRO A 160 -6.18 -28.45 0.85
CA PRO A 160 -7.31 -27.55 0.62
C PRO A 160 -7.57 -26.72 1.86
N LEU A 161 -8.05 -25.49 1.65
CA LEU A 161 -8.50 -24.63 2.74
C LEU A 161 -9.82 -25.16 3.31
N TRP A 162 -10.00 -25.00 4.61
CA TRP A 162 -11.29 -25.26 5.25
C TRP A 162 -12.25 -24.09 5.07
N GLU A 163 -13.49 -24.32 5.31
CA GLU A 163 -14.53 -23.29 5.21
C GLU A 163 -14.39 -22.25 6.33
N LEU A 164 -14.64 -20.99 6.00
CA LEU A 164 -14.70 -19.90 6.98
C LEU A 164 -16.12 -19.83 7.59
N PRO A 165 -16.25 -19.73 8.91
CA PRO A 165 -17.52 -19.51 9.58
C PRO A 165 -17.91 -18.02 9.50
N MET A 166 -18.33 -17.58 8.33
CA MET A 166 -18.71 -16.19 8.05
C MET A 166 -20.17 -15.86 8.42
N ASP A 167 -20.65 -16.38 9.53
CA ASP A 167 -22.02 -16.13 10.00
C ASP A 167 -22.17 -14.78 10.71
#